data_ffa48fc1cc64a26b4f8394af9200fef1
#
_entry.id   ffa48fc1cc64a26b4f8394af9200fef1
#
_cell.length_a   1.000
_cell.length_b   1.000
_cell.length_c   1.000
_cell.angle_alpha   90.00
_cell.angle_beta   90.00
_cell.angle_gamma   90.00
#
_symmetry.space_group_name_H-M   'P 1'
#
loop_
_entity.id
_entity.type
_entity.pdbx_description
1 polymer ?
#
loop_
_entity_poly.entity_id
_entity_poly.type
_entity_poly.pdbx_seq_one_letter_code
_entity_poly.pdbx_strand_id
1 'polypeptide(L)'
;MRYLAVLTLALGTLFSGAVFAGQGHPILTPLEPKAAGGAYTNYLMSQSDFAKKSGFDAKTFQLVSLSAAVGMKCEYCILAHSEMAKKAGATDEQIKTVVMMAANVAINSTVLYGNQYDMNALRKMFGK
;
A
#
# COMPACT_ATOMS: atom_id res chain seq x y z
N MET A 1 41.53 -45.20 -16.84
CA MET A 1 40.19 -44.75 -16.49
C MET A 1 40.30 -43.26 -16.10
N ARG A 2 39.83 -42.35 -16.98
CA ARG A 2 39.97 -40.90 -16.80
C ARG A 2 38.59 -40.40 -16.34
N TYR A 3 38.50 -39.92 -15.11
CA TYR A 3 37.27 -39.29 -14.62
C TYR A 3 37.24 -37.82 -15.09
N LEU A 4 36.31 -37.49 -15.99
CA LEU A 4 35.97 -36.11 -16.33
C LEU A 4 35.09 -35.55 -15.20
N ALA A 5 35.60 -34.57 -14.48
CA ALA A 5 34.81 -33.77 -13.56
C ALA A 5 34.05 -32.71 -14.39
N VAL A 6 32.72 -32.85 -14.45
CA VAL A 6 31.85 -31.83 -15.03
C VAL A 6 31.60 -30.75 -13.98
N LEU A 7 32.22 -29.59 -14.20
CA LEU A 7 32.03 -28.39 -13.37
C LEU A 7 30.73 -27.72 -13.84
N THR A 8 29.63 -27.92 -13.14
CA THR A 8 28.39 -27.17 -13.35
C THR A 8 28.51 -25.78 -12.76
N LEU A 9 28.71 -24.79 -13.63
CA LEU A 9 28.65 -23.37 -13.29
C LEU A 9 27.17 -23.01 -13.05
N ALA A 10 26.76 -22.89 -11.78
CA ALA A 10 25.46 -22.32 -11.44
C ALA A 10 25.52 -20.81 -11.64
N LEU A 11 24.95 -20.34 -12.75
CA LEU A 11 24.72 -18.91 -13.02
C LEU A 11 23.61 -18.43 -12.07
N GLY A 12 23.99 -18.00 -10.88
CA GLY A 12 23.09 -17.30 -9.96
C GLY A 12 22.78 -15.93 -10.56
N THR A 13 21.58 -15.78 -11.14
CA THR A 13 21.04 -14.47 -11.48
C THR A 13 20.74 -13.72 -10.19
N LEU A 14 21.68 -12.89 -9.75
CA LEU A 14 21.44 -11.87 -8.74
C LEU A 14 20.42 -10.89 -9.33
N PHE A 15 19.15 -11.09 -8.99
CA PHE A 15 18.16 -10.04 -9.12
C PHE A 15 18.57 -8.92 -8.14
N SER A 16 19.41 -8.04 -8.61
CA SER A 16 19.69 -6.76 -7.95
C SER A 16 18.38 -5.99 -7.96
N GLY A 17 17.61 -6.13 -6.88
CA GLY A 17 16.56 -5.18 -6.56
C GLY A 17 17.22 -3.82 -6.50
N ALA A 18 17.01 -2.99 -7.54
CA ALA A 18 17.51 -1.63 -7.57
C ALA A 18 16.96 -0.91 -6.35
N VAL A 19 17.81 -0.71 -5.36
CA VAL A 19 17.55 0.18 -4.24
C VAL A 19 17.56 1.58 -4.83
N PHE A 20 16.37 2.16 -5.06
CA PHE A 20 16.19 3.56 -5.47
C PHE A 20 16.46 4.51 -4.30
N ALA A 21 17.57 4.28 -3.58
CA ALA A 21 18.04 5.21 -2.57
C ALA A 21 18.59 6.46 -3.28
N GLY A 22 17.80 7.53 -3.28
CA GLY A 22 18.25 8.86 -3.71
C GLY A 22 17.64 9.44 -5.00
N GLN A 23 16.79 8.71 -5.75
CA GLN A 23 16.30 9.19 -7.07
C GLN A 23 14.82 9.54 -7.12
N GLY A 24 14.09 9.53 -6.00
CA GLY A 24 12.66 9.79 -6.00
C GLY A 24 11.83 8.64 -6.60
N HIS A 25 10.53 8.83 -6.69
CA HIS A 25 9.61 7.84 -7.27
C HIS A 25 9.58 7.97 -8.80
N PRO A 26 9.79 6.89 -9.58
CA PRO A 26 10.00 6.99 -11.03
C PRO A 26 8.80 7.56 -11.79
N ILE A 27 7.58 7.38 -11.26
CA ILE A 27 6.36 7.88 -11.90
C ILE A 27 5.87 9.18 -11.26
N LEU A 28 5.87 9.26 -9.92
CA LEU A 28 5.23 10.37 -9.21
C LEU A 28 6.14 11.60 -9.09
N THR A 29 7.44 11.41 -8.87
CA THR A 29 8.38 12.53 -8.76
C THR A 29 8.40 13.45 -9.99
N PRO A 30 8.37 12.93 -11.24
CA PRO A 30 8.31 13.78 -12.43
C PRO A 30 7.04 14.63 -12.55
N LEU A 31 5.98 14.31 -11.80
CA LEU A 31 4.72 15.06 -11.78
C LEU A 31 4.75 16.27 -10.84
N GLU A 32 5.83 16.42 -10.06
CA GLU A 32 5.94 17.56 -9.15
C GLU A 32 6.16 18.87 -9.94
N PRO A 33 5.29 19.89 -9.76
CA PRO A 33 5.50 21.17 -10.39
C PRO A 33 6.72 21.89 -9.79
N LYS A 34 7.47 22.64 -10.61
CA LYS A 34 8.66 23.38 -10.14
C LYS A 34 8.36 24.29 -8.94
N ALA A 35 7.15 24.86 -8.87
CA ALA A 35 6.72 25.71 -7.78
C ALA A 35 6.65 25.00 -6.42
N ALA A 36 6.56 23.67 -6.40
CA ALA A 36 6.53 22.90 -5.15
C ALA A 36 7.93 22.70 -4.53
N GLY A 37 9.02 23.00 -5.29
CA GLY A 37 10.38 23.07 -4.77
C GLY A 37 10.91 21.79 -4.13
N GLY A 38 10.44 20.63 -4.56
CA GLY A 38 10.83 19.33 -4.01
C GLY A 38 9.98 18.84 -2.84
N ALA A 39 8.94 19.57 -2.44
CA ALA A 39 8.10 19.20 -1.30
C ALA A 39 7.40 17.85 -1.47
N TYR A 40 6.86 17.59 -2.65
CA TYR A 40 6.21 16.33 -2.97
C TYR A 40 7.20 15.17 -3.06
N THR A 41 8.34 15.38 -3.69
CA THR A 41 9.43 14.41 -3.76
C THR A 41 9.92 14.03 -2.36
N ASN A 42 10.14 15.01 -1.48
CA ASN A 42 10.54 14.77 -0.10
C ASN A 42 9.47 13.98 0.67
N TYR A 43 8.19 14.28 0.45
CA TYR A 43 7.10 13.50 1.02
C TYR A 43 7.14 12.05 0.54
N LEU A 44 7.30 11.80 -0.76
CA LEU A 44 7.42 10.43 -1.30
C LEU A 44 8.60 9.68 -0.70
N MET A 45 9.75 10.33 -0.56
CA MET A 45 10.96 9.75 0.04
C MET A 45 10.74 9.37 1.52
N SER A 46 9.93 10.10 2.25
CA SER A 46 9.64 9.84 3.68
C SER A 46 8.73 8.63 3.91
N GLN A 47 8.06 8.11 2.88
CA GLN A 47 7.03 7.07 3.03
C GLN A 47 7.58 5.77 3.64
N SER A 48 8.79 5.36 3.30
CA SER A 48 9.39 4.15 3.86
C SER A 48 9.65 4.29 5.37
N ASP A 49 10.08 5.46 5.82
CA ASP A 49 10.31 5.75 7.22
C ASP A 49 8.99 5.87 8.00
N PHE A 50 7.99 6.49 7.38
CA PHE A 50 6.64 6.51 7.94
C PHE A 50 6.11 5.09 8.15
N ALA A 51 6.21 4.22 7.16
CA ALA A 51 5.77 2.82 7.28
C ALA A 51 6.49 2.10 8.42
N LYS A 52 7.83 2.23 8.53
CA LYS A 52 8.64 1.60 9.60
C LYS A 52 8.28 2.10 10.99
N LYS A 53 7.93 3.39 11.13
CA LYS A 53 7.62 4.05 12.41
C LYS A 53 6.13 4.00 12.76
N SER A 54 5.29 3.46 11.90
CA SER A 54 3.82 3.45 12.06
C SER A 54 3.30 2.59 13.22
N GLY A 55 4.12 1.67 13.73
CA GLY A 55 3.70 0.65 14.70
C GLY A 55 3.00 -0.55 14.09
N PHE A 56 2.76 -0.57 12.78
CA PHE A 56 2.21 -1.72 12.06
C PHE A 56 3.33 -2.57 11.46
N ASP A 57 3.11 -3.89 11.41
CA ASP A 57 3.93 -4.74 10.56
C ASP A 57 3.69 -4.42 9.07
N ALA A 58 4.64 -4.81 8.21
CA ALA A 58 4.61 -4.46 6.80
C ALA A 58 3.32 -4.93 6.09
N LYS A 59 2.82 -6.11 6.41
CA LYS A 59 1.60 -6.66 5.83
C LYS A 59 0.38 -5.83 6.25
N THR A 60 0.23 -5.57 7.53
CA THR A 60 -0.88 -4.77 8.08
C THR A 60 -0.86 -3.36 7.50
N PHE A 61 0.31 -2.72 7.44
CA PHE A 61 0.46 -1.40 6.84
C PHE A 61 -0.07 -1.36 5.40
N GLN A 62 0.29 -2.33 4.57
CA GLN A 62 -0.15 -2.39 3.19
C GLN A 62 -1.64 -2.72 3.05
N LEU A 63 -2.19 -3.59 3.90
CA LEU A 63 -3.63 -3.91 3.88
C LEU A 63 -4.49 -2.71 4.30
N VAL A 64 -4.07 -1.95 5.31
CA VAL A 64 -4.75 -0.70 5.72
C VAL A 64 -4.68 0.34 4.60
N SER A 65 -3.51 0.51 3.98
CA SER A 65 -3.34 1.42 2.84
C SER A 65 -4.20 1.00 1.64
N LEU A 66 -4.31 -0.31 1.39
CA LEU A 66 -5.20 -0.85 0.35
C LEU A 66 -6.66 -0.52 0.62
N SER A 67 -7.12 -0.65 1.87
CA SER A 67 -8.50 -0.28 2.24
C SER A 67 -8.80 1.19 1.91
N ALA A 68 -7.89 2.09 2.28
CA ALA A 68 -8.00 3.51 1.94
C ALA A 68 -7.99 3.75 0.43
N ALA A 69 -7.09 3.07 -0.30
CA ALA A 69 -6.98 3.17 -1.75
C ALA A 69 -8.27 2.76 -2.46
N VAL A 70 -8.90 1.68 -2.01
CA VAL A 70 -10.20 1.19 -2.54
C VAL A 70 -11.30 2.22 -2.26
N GLY A 71 -11.38 2.75 -1.05
CA GLY A 71 -12.36 3.78 -0.68
C GLY A 71 -12.21 5.05 -1.51
N MET A 72 -10.99 5.44 -1.85
CA MET A 72 -10.66 6.60 -2.68
C MET A 72 -10.74 6.30 -4.19
N LYS A 73 -10.92 5.05 -4.61
CA LYS A 73 -10.93 4.60 -6.02
C LYS A 73 -9.63 4.97 -6.76
N CYS A 74 -8.50 4.90 -6.06
CA CYS A 74 -7.18 5.19 -6.62
C CYS A 74 -6.60 3.93 -7.28
N GLU A 75 -6.78 3.76 -8.59
CA GLU A 75 -6.32 2.57 -9.32
C GLU A 75 -4.83 2.29 -9.12
N TYR A 76 -3.98 3.30 -9.23
CA TYR A 76 -2.54 3.18 -8.97
C TYR A 76 -2.27 2.68 -7.55
N CYS A 77 -2.94 3.27 -6.55
CA CYS A 77 -2.72 2.91 -5.14
C CYS A 77 -3.22 1.48 -4.85
N ILE A 78 -4.35 1.08 -5.46
CA ILE A 78 -4.90 -0.28 -5.33
C ILE A 78 -3.88 -1.29 -5.85
N LEU A 79 -3.37 -1.09 -7.07
CA LEU A 79 -2.36 -1.96 -7.65
C LEU A 79 -1.11 -2.03 -6.77
N ALA A 80 -0.55 -0.88 -6.40
CA ALA A 80 0.69 -0.81 -5.63
C ALA A 80 0.56 -1.48 -4.26
N HIS A 81 -0.49 -1.15 -3.49
CA HIS A 81 -0.67 -1.71 -2.14
C HIS A 81 -1.07 -3.18 -2.17
N SER A 82 -1.81 -3.66 -3.18
CA SER A 82 -2.08 -5.09 -3.36
C SER A 82 -0.80 -5.89 -3.57
N GLU A 83 0.07 -5.43 -4.47
CA GLU A 83 1.34 -6.10 -4.74
C GLU A 83 2.30 -6.06 -3.54
N MET A 84 2.38 -4.91 -2.85
CA MET A 84 3.20 -4.78 -1.65
C MET A 84 2.66 -5.63 -0.49
N ALA A 85 1.34 -5.74 -0.33
CA ALA A 85 0.72 -6.62 0.66
C ALA A 85 1.06 -8.09 0.40
N LYS A 86 0.94 -8.55 -0.86
CA LYS A 86 1.34 -9.92 -1.26
C LYS A 86 2.82 -10.18 -0.96
N LYS A 87 3.71 -9.28 -1.32
CA LYS A 87 5.14 -9.38 -0.99
C LYS A 87 5.41 -9.44 0.51
N ALA A 88 4.57 -8.79 1.31
CA ALA A 88 4.62 -8.84 2.78
C ALA A 88 3.90 -10.06 3.38
N GLY A 89 3.45 -11.01 2.55
CA GLY A 89 2.84 -12.27 2.99
C GLY A 89 1.32 -12.20 3.22
N ALA A 90 0.63 -11.23 2.61
CA ALA A 90 -0.84 -11.25 2.59
C ALA A 90 -1.36 -12.32 1.63
N THR A 91 -2.39 -13.04 2.05
CA THR A 91 -3.10 -13.98 1.20
C THR A 91 -4.10 -13.26 0.30
N ASP A 92 -4.48 -13.89 -0.83
CA ASP A 92 -5.54 -13.36 -1.68
C ASP A 92 -6.86 -13.19 -0.92
N GLU A 93 -7.14 -14.05 0.04
CA GLU A 93 -8.34 -13.95 0.88
C GLU A 93 -8.30 -12.73 1.81
N GLN A 94 -7.13 -12.39 2.38
CA GLN A 94 -6.96 -11.17 3.16
C GLN A 94 -7.17 -9.91 2.30
N ILE A 95 -6.69 -9.93 1.06
CA ILE A 95 -6.90 -8.83 0.12
C ILE A 95 -8.39 -8.66 -0.21
N LYS A 96 -9.09 -9.74 -0.55
CA LYS A 96 -10.54 -9.72 -0.79
C LYS A 96 -11.31 -9.22 0.43
N THR A 97 -10.94 -9.67 1.62
CA THR A 97 -11.54 -9.23 2.88
C THR A 97 -11.41 -7.71 3.05
N VAL A 98 -10.22 -7.16 2.85
CA VAL A 98 -9.97 -5.71 2.97
C VAL A 98 -10.79 -4.91 1.95
N VAL A 99 -10.92 -5.40 0.72
CA VAL A 99 -11.78 -4.78 -0.30
C VAL A 99 -13.24 -4.77 0.14
N MET A 100 -13.74 -5.89 0.71
CA MET A 100 -15.10 -5.96 1.25
C MET A 100 -15.30 -5.07 2.47
N MET A 101 -14.30 -4.91 3.33
CA MET A 101 -14.36 -3.95 4.44
C MET A 101 -14.53 -2.51 3.94
N ALA A 102 -13.76 -2.10 2.92
CA ALA A 102 -13.91 -0.78 2.31
C ALA A 102 -15.30 -0.58 1.70
N ALA A 103 -15.83 -1.60 1.01
CA ALA A 103 -17.19 -1.57 0.45
C ALA A 103 -18.24 -1.45 1.55
N ASN A 104 -18.11 -2.17 2.66
CA ASN A 104 -19.03 -2.08 3.79
C ASN A 104 -19.09 -0.68 4.40
N VAL A 105 -17.92 -0.04 4.57
CA VAL A 105 -17.86 1.36 5.04
C VAL A 105 -18.58 2.30 4.05
N ALA A 106 -18.38 2.12 2.74
CA ALA A 106 -19.03 2.91 1.72
C ALA A 106 -20.55 2.74 1.72
N ILE A 107 -21.04 1.51 1.88
CA ILE A 107 -22.48 1.21 1.97
C ILE A 107 -23.08 1.92 3.20
N ASN A 108 -22.49 1.73 4.38
CA ASN A 108 -22.99 2.33 5.62
C ASN A 108 -22.98 3.86 5.54
N SER A 109 -21.91 4.44 5.01
CA SER A 109 -21.81 5.89 4.79
C SER A 109 -22.93 6.39 3.88
N THR A 110 -23.17 5.72 2.75
CA THR A 110 -24.21 6.09 1.79
C THR A 110 -25.61 6.01 2.41
N VAL A 111 -25.89 4.93 3.14
CA VAL A 111 -27.20 4.73 3.81
C VAL A 111 -27.46 5.81 4.87
N LEU A 112 -26.47 6.10 5.72
CA LEU A 112 -26.60 7.13 6.75
C LEU A 112 -26.77 8.52 6.13
N TYR A 113 -25.93 8.86 5.16
CA TYR A 113 -25.95 10.17 4.49
C TYR A 113 -27.24 10.39 3.71
N GLY A 114 -27.65 9.39 2.92
CA GLY A 114 -28.87 9.47 2.08
C GLY A 114 -30.15 9.57 2.91
N ASN A 115 -30.16 9.01 4.11
CA ASN A 115 -31.30 9.09 5.04
C ASN A 115 -31.18 10.25 6.04
N GLN A 116 -30.19 11.12 5.91
CA GLN A 116 -29.97 12.27 6.79
C GLN A 116 -29.99 11.88 8.29
N TYR A 117 -29.29 10.78 8.61
CA TYR A 117 -29.31 10.20 9.95
C TYR A 117 -28.78 11.18 11.02
N ASP A 118 -29.46 11.21 12.19
CA ASP A 118 -29.04 12.06 13.31
C ASP A 118 -27.75 11.54 13.96
N MET A 119 -26.67 12.22 13.68
CA MET A 119 -25.33 11.89 14.24
C MET A 119 -25.27 12.04 15.76
N ASN A 120 -26.17 12.83 16.40
CA ASN A 120 -26.21 12.95 17.86
C ASN A 120 -26.82 11.69 18.48
N ALA A 121 -27.82 11.09 17.84
CA ALA A 121 -28.35 9.80 18.26
C ALA A 121 -27.23 8.72 18.20
N LEU A 122 -26.44 8.72 17.12
CA LEU A 122 -25.32 7.78 16.99
C LEU A 122 -24.24 8.00 18.08
N ARG A 123 -23.87 9.25 18.37
CA ARG A 123 -22.91 9.56 19.46
C ARG A 123 -23.40 9.04 20.81
N LYS A 124 -24.67 9.22 21.13
CA LYS A 124 -25.27 8.70 22.37
C LYS A 124 -25.16 7.17 22.50
N MET A 125 -25.31 6.44 21.38
CA MET A 125 -25.12 4.97 21.38
C MET A 125 -23.68 4.56 21.79
N PHE A 126 -22.69 5.42 21.52
CA PHE A 126 -21.29 5.20 21.91
C PHE A 126 -20.89 5.90 23.20
N GLY A 127 -21.85 6.40 23.98
CA GLY A 127 -21.59 7.08 25.24
C GLY A 127 -20.90 8.44 25.11
N LYS A 128 -21.08 9.11 23.99
CA LYS A 128 -20.49 10.42 23.67
C LYS A 128 -21.53 11.54 23.78
#